data_6e30e59e149d744658dc3749cf742314
#
_entry.id   6e30e59e149d744658dc3749cf742314
#
_cell.length_a   1.000
_cell.length_b   1.000
_cell.length_c   1.000
_cell.angle_alpha   90.00
_cell.angle_beta   90.00
_cell.angle_gamma   90.00
#
_symmetry.space_group_name_H-M   'P 1'
#
loop_
_entity.id
_entity.type
_entity.pdbx_description
1 polymer ?
#
loop_
_entity_poly.entity_id
_entity_poly.type
_entity_poly.pdbx_seq_one_letter_code
_entity_poly.pdbx_strand_id
1 'polypeptide(L)'
;MQGVYGKIRALTARGDTAGALALADEWLQKQDDAGLYYLRGNALVKAGRRTEAMNAYLHASRLDPDSPAVEALALWRGIMDFYCKDMYNP
;
A
#
# COMPACT_ATOMS: atom_id res chain seq x y z
N MET A 1 8.22 -16.16 4.30
CA MET A 1 7.57 -14.91 3.91
C MET A 1 6.12 -15.08 3.48
N GLN A 2 5.79 -16.14 2.75
CA GLN A 2 4.41 -16.31 2.29
C GLN A 2 3.40 -16.41 3.44
N GLY A 3 3.78 -17.05 4.55
CA GLY A 3 2.90 -17.12 5.72
C GLY A 3 2.59 -15.75 6.31
N VAL A 4 3.57 -14.85 6.31
CA VAL A 4 3.40 -13.47 6.78
C VAL A 4 2.47 -12.71 5.85
N TYR A 5 2.66 -12.85 4.54
CA TYR A 5 1.79 -12.21 3.56
C TYR A 5 0.34 -12.62 3.77
N GLY A 6 0.10 -13.92 3.95
CA GLY A 6 -1.24 -14.43 4.18
C GLY A 6 -1.89 -13.84 5.45
N LYS A 7 -1.09 -13.73 6.53
CA LYS A 7 -1.58 -13.14 7.78
C LYS A 7 -1.95 -11.67 7.61
N ILE A 8 -1.09 -10.91 6.92
CA ILE A 8 -1.36 -9.49 6.69
C ILE A 8 -2.62 -9.31 5.84
N ARG A 9 -2.77 -10.12 4.79
CA ARG A 9 -3.96 -10.08 3.95
C ARG A 9 -5.22 -10.40 4.74
N ALA A 10 -5.16 -11.42 5.58
CA ALA A 10 -6.29 -11.82 6.40
C ALA A 10 -6.69 -10.73 7.38
N LEU A 11 -5.72 -10.11 8.04
CA LEU A 11 -5.98 -9.00 8.96
C LEU A 11 -6.62 -7.83 8.23
N THR A 12 -6.09 -7.48 7.06
CA THR A 12 -6.63 -6.40 6.24
C THR A 12 -8.06 -6.70 5.82
N ALA A 13 -8.31 -7.92 5.37
CA ALA A 13 -9.65 -8.35 4.92
C ALA A 13 -10.69 -8.27 6.04
N ARG A 14 -10.27 -8.57 7.28
CA ARG A 14 -11.16 -8.47 8.45
C ARG A 14 -11.40 -7.04 8.90
N GLY A 15 -10.67 -6.09 8.36
CA GLY A 15 -10.72 -4.72 8.82
C GLY A 15 -9.78 -4.41 9.97
N ASP A 16 -8.95 -5.37 10.40
CA ASP A 16 -7.94 -5.15 11.44
C ASP A 16 -6.69 -4.53 10.80
N THR A 17 -6.83 -3.29 10.36
CA THR A 17 -5.75 -2.58 9.68
C THR A 17 -4.58 -2.28 10.62
N ALA A 18 -4.87 -1.99 11.88
CA ALA A 18 -3.82 -1.74 12.87
C ALA A 18 -2.95 -2.99 13.05
N GLY A 19 -3.56 -4.17 13.14
CA GLY A 19 -2.84 -5.43 13.26
C GLY A 19 -2.01 -5.72 12.00
N ALA A 20 -2.62 -5.49 10.83
CA ALA A 20 -1.92 -5.69 9.56
C ALA A 20 -0.69 -4.78 9.44
N LEU A 21 -0.83 -3.51 9.80
CA LEU A 21 0.27 -2.54 9.74
C LEU A 21 1.37 -2.90 10.74
N ALA A 22 0.99 -3.29 11.96
CA ALA A 22 1.96 -3.68 12.97
C ALA A 22 2.79 -4.89 12.51
N LEU A 23 2.14 -5.87 11.92
CA LEU A 23 2.84 -7.07 11.44
C LEU A 23 3.75 -6.75 10.26
N ALA A 24 3.27 -5.94 9.31
CA ALA A 24 4.09 -5.52 8.19
C ALA A 24 5.31 -4.73 8.66
N ASP A 25 5.13 -3.80 9.60
CA ASP A 25 6.22 -2.98 10.12
C ASP A 25 7.25 -3.81 10.85
N GLU A 26 6.80 -4.81 11.62
CA GLU A 26 7.69 -5.73 12.31
C GLU A 26 8.66 -6.42 11.36
N TRP A 27 8.13 -6.93 10.25
CA TRP A 27 8.96 -7.61 9.26
C TRP A 27 9.80 -6.65 8.41
N LEU A 28 9.29 -5.44 8.15
CA LEU A 28 10.04 -4.43 7.40
C LEU A 28 11.25 -3.92 8.18
N GLN A 29 11.24 -4.01 9.50
CA GLN A 29 12.44 -3.69 10.30
C GLN A 29 13.58 -4.69 10.06
N LYS A 30 13.24 -5.89 9.65
CA LYS A 30 14.23 -6.96 9.44
C LYS A 30 14.78 -6.95 8.02
N GLN A 31 13.96 -6.60 7.05
CA GLN A 31 14.37 -6.57 5.65
C GLN A 31 13.41 -5.75 4.82
N ASP A 32 13.93 -5.07 3.81
CA ASP A 32 13.11 -4.41 2.80
C ASP A 32 12.51 -5.47 1.88
N ASP A 33 11.21 -5.39 1.66
CA ASP A 33 10.51 -6.34 0.81
C ASP A 33 9.35 -5.66 0.10
N ALA A 34 9.36 -5.71 -1.23
CA ALA A 34 8.32 -5.07 -2.02
C ALA A 34 6.93 -5.60 -1.69
N GLY A 35 6.81 -6.90 -1.45
CA GLY A 35 5.52 -7.50 -1.08
C GLY A 35 4.96 -6.96 0.21
N LEU A 36 5.83 -6.75 1.22
CA LEU A 36 5.41 -6.18 2.50
C LEU A 36 4.95 -4.73 2.35
N TYR A 37 5.67 -3.92 1.56
CA TYR A 37 5.26 -2.55 1.31
C TYR A 37 3.95 -2.48 0.54
N TYR A 38 3.76 -3.38 -0.43
CA TYR A 38 2.51 -3.45 -1.17
C TYR A 38 1.33 -3.78 -0.25
N LEU A 39 1.50 -4.79 0.61
CA LEU A 39 0.44 -5.18 1.56
C LEU A 39 0.21 -4.11 2.61
N ARG A 40 1.27 -3.40 3.01
CA ARG A 40 1.14 -2.25 3.90
C ARG A 40 0.29 -1.17 3.23
N GLY A 41 0.53 -0.90 1.96
CA GLY A 41 -0.27 0.03 1.18
C GLY A 41 -1.73 -0.37 1.15
N ASN A 42 -2.03 -1.64 0.91
CA ASN A 42 -3.40 -2.13 0.89
C ASN A 42 -4.10 -1.92 2.23
N ALA A 43 -3.40 -2.18 3.33
CA ALA A 43 -3.96 -1.97 4.67
C ALA A 43 -4.22 -0.48 4.92
N LEU A 44 -3.32 0.39 4.46
CA LEU A 44 -3.48 1.84 4.60
C LEU A 44 -4.66 2.36 3.80
N VAL A 45 -4.89 1.83 2.59
CA VAL A 45 -6.06 2.16 1.79
C VAL A 45 -7.33 1.80 2.55
N LYS A 46 -7.37 0.60 3.11
CA LYS A 46 -8.51 0.14 3.89
C LYS A 46 -8.76 1.02 5.11
N ALA A 47 -7.69 1.53 5.71
CA ALA A 47 -7.77 2.44 6.85
C ALA A 47 -8.13 3.88 6.48
N GLY A 48 -8.23 4.19 5.19
CA GLY A 48 -8.51 5.53 4.72
C GLY A 48 -7.31 6.48 4.71
N ARG A 49 -6.11 5.95 4.85
CA ARG A 49 -4.87 6.73 4.91
C ARG A 49 -4.18 6.71 3.54
N ARG A 50 -4.76 7.44 2.60
CA ARG A 50 -4.38 7.38 1.18
C ARG A 50 -2.96 7.85 0.89
N THR A 51 -2.55 8.96 1.48
CA THR A 51 -1.20 9.51 1.25
C THR A 51 -0.13 8.52 1.70
N GLU A 52 -0.32 7.93 2.87
CA GLU A 52 0.61 6.93 3.38
C GLU A 52 0.59 5.67 2.51
N ALA A 53 -0.59 5.29 2.02
CA ALA A 53 -0.71 4.14 1.13
C ALA A 53 0.07 4.36 -0.16
N MET A 54 -0.03 5.55 -0.75
CA MET A 54 0.72 5.88 -1.96
C MET A 54 2.23 5.83 -1.72
N ASN A 55 2.68 6.31 -0.56
CA ASN A 55 4.09 6.24 -0.20
C ASN A 55 4.55 4.79 -0.07
N ALA A 56 3.74 3.91 0.51
CA ALA A 56 4.06 2.50 0.63
C ALA A 56 4.14 1.83 -0.75
N TYR A 57 3.18 2.12 -1.62
CA TYR A 57 3.20 1.59 -3.00
C TYR A 57 4.40 2.11 -3.79
N LEU A 58 4.74 3.38 -3.61
CA LEU A 58 5.90 3.95 -4.27
C LEU A 58 7.18 3.23 -3.84
N HIS A 59 7.31 2.98 -2.55
CA HIS A 59 8.44 2.24 -2.00
C HIS A 59 8.52 0.82 -2.60
N ALA A 60 7.39 0.13 -2.65
CA ALA A 60 7.32 -1.20 -3.25
C ALA A 60 7.74 -1.18 -4.70
N SER A 61 7.29 -0.18 -5.48
CA SER A 61 7.60 -0.08 -6.89
C SER A 61 9.09 0.20 -7.13
N ARG A 62 9.74 0.91 -6.23
CA ARG A 62 11.19 1.15 -6.30
C ARG A 62 12.00 -0.11 -6.02
N LEU A 63 11.53 -0.93 -5.09
CA LEU A 63 12.19 -2.18 -4.77
C LEU A 63 11.96 -3.23 -5.87
N ASP A 64 10.79 -3.22 -6.47
CA ASP A 64 10.44 -4.18 -7.52
C ASP A 64 9.55 -3.51 -8.56
N PRO A 65 10.11 -3.15 -9.75
CA PRO A 65 9.33 -2.53 -10.81
C PRO A 65 8.20 -3.41 -11.35
N ASP A 66 8.24 -4.71 -11.11
CA ASP A 66 7.20 -5.64 -11.53
C ASP A 66 6.14 -5.86 -10.44
N SER A 67 6.26 -5.16 -9.31
CA SER A 67 5.29 -5.27 -8.21
C SER A 67 3.91 -4.81 -8.65
N PRO A 68 2.83 -5.46 -8.15
CA PRO A 68 1.47 -4.95 -8.36
C PRO A 68 1.26 -3.55 -7.80
N ALA A 69 2.16 -3.06 -6.95
CA ALA A 69 2.12 -1.69 -6.46
C ALA A 69 2.22 -0.66 -7.59
N VAL A 70 2.92 -1.01 -8.68
CA VAL A 70 3.04 -0.11 -9.84
C VAL A 70 1.65 0.16 -10.43
N GLU A 71 0.84 -0.88 -10.59
CA GLU A 71 -0.53 -0.74 -11.09
C GLU A 71 -1.41 0.00 -10.09
N ALA A 72 -1.24 -0.26 -8.80
CA ALA A 72 -1.99 0.42 -7.75
C ALA A 72 -1.70 1.92 -7.78
N LEU A 73 -0.44 2.30 -7.94
CA LEU A 73 -0.05 3.71 -8.05
C LEU A 73 -0.66 4.37 -9.28
N ALA A 74 -0.61 3.70 -10.42
CA ALA A 74 -1.16 4.23 -11.66
C ALA A 74 -2.65 4.49 -11.51
N LEU A 75 -3.36 3.55 -10.88
CA LEU A 75 -4.79 3.68 -10.63
C LEU A 75 -5.09 4.89 -9.73
N TRP A 76 -4.34 5.02 -8.62
CA TRP A 76 -4.53 6.13 -7.70
C TRP A 76 -4.18 7.47 -8.32
N ARG A 77 -3.11 7.53 -9.11
CA ARG A 77 -2.73 8.75 -9.83
C ARG A 77 -3.83 9.17 -10.81
N GLY A 78 -4.42 8.22 -11.52
CA GLY A 78 -5.53 8.51 -12.41
C GLY A 78 -6.71 9.12 -11.69
N ILE A 79 -7.07 8.57 -10.54
CA ILE A 79 -8.16 9.10 -9.72
C ILE A 79 -7.82 10.48 -9.19
N MET A 80 -6.60 10.66 -8.67
CA MET A 80 -6.15 11.95 -8.14
C MET A 80 -6.10 13.01 -9.21
N ASP A 81 -5.60 12.70 -10.39
CA ASP A 81 -5.56 13.64 -11.51
C ASP A 81 -6.96 14.09 -11.91
N PHE A 82 -7.90 13.17 -11.92
CA PHE A 82 -9.29 13.48 -12.24
C PHE A 82 -9.87 14.49 -11.25
N TYR A 83 -9.68 14.26 -9.96
CA TYR A 83 -10.20 15.17 -8.93
C TYR A 83 -9.45 16.49 -8.88
N CYS A 84 -8.13 16.44 -9.00
CA CYS A 84 -7.29 17.64 -8.96
C CYS A 84 -7.54 18.56 -10.14
N LYS A 85 -7.87 17.98 -11.29
CA LYS A 85 -8.19 18.75 -12.49
C LYS A 85 -9.37 19.67 -12.27
N ASP A 86 -10.39 19.19 -11.57
CA ASP A 86 -11.56 20.00 -11.23
C ASP A 86 -11.22 21.09 -10.23
N MET A 87 -10.25 20.85 -9.36
CA MET A 87 -9.81 21.82 -8.36
C MET A 87 -8.91 22.90 -8.93
N TYR A 88 -8.10 22.57 -9.94
CA TYR A 88 -7.12 23.49 -10.52
C TYR A 88 -7.62 24.25 -11.74
N ASN A 89 -8.78 23.93 -12.25
CA ASN A 89 -9.40 24.63 -13.37
C ASN A 89 -10.63 25.38 -12.88
N PRO A 90 -10.46 26.59 -12.40
CA PRO A 90 -11.57 27.41 -11.99
C PRO A 90 -12.39 27.85 -13.19
#